data_03749cbaade645a74599e19b03fdd6c7
#
_entry.id   03749cbaade645a74599e19b03fdd6c7
#
_cell.length_a   1.000
_cell.length_b   1.000
_cell.length_c   1.000
_cell.angle_alpha   90.00
_cell.angle_beta   90.00
_cell.angle_gamma   90.00
#
_symmetry.space_group_name_H-M   'P 1'
#
loop_
_entity.id
_entity.type
_entity.pdbx_description
1 polymer ?
#
loop_
_entity_poly.entity_id
_entity_poly.type
_entity_poly.pdbx_seq_one_letter_code
_entity_poly.pdbx_strand_id
1 'polypeptide(L)'
;SFALRDSFEVAKSLGIHIERTKICGGGAKSPLWKKIMANVLGIKVDMIESEEGPGYGGAILAAVGCGEFASVEEAADKLVKVVGTVEPDPELTAKYEERYQQFRQIYPACKELFDKII
;
A
#
# COMPACT_ATOMS: atom_id res chain seq x y z
N SER A 1 -7.76 5.75 0.54
CA SER A 1 -7.58 4.32 0.85
C SER A 1 -8.27 3.41 -0.15
N PHE A 2 -9.55 3.62 -0.51
CA PHE A 2 -10.26 2.77 -1.48
C PHE A 2 -9.63 2.81 -2.88
N ALA A 3 -9.17 3.95 -3.37
CA ALA A 3 -8.45 4.03 -4.64
C ALA A 3 -7.14 3.23 -4.64
N LEU A 4 -6.43 3.16 -3.51
CA LEU A 4 -5.27 2.26 -3.37
C LEU A 4 -5.70 0.79 -3.42
N ARG A 5 -6.84 0.46 -2.83
CA ARG A 5 -7.39 -0.89 -2.91
C ARG A 5 -7.69 -1.32 -4.35
N ASP A 6 -8.17 -0.41 -5.21
CA ASP A 6 -8.38 -0.73 -6.63
C ASP A 6 -7.09 -1.26 -7.28
N SER A 7 -5.92 -0.69 -6.95
CA SER A 7 -4.62 -1.18 -7.45
C SER A 7 -4.30 -2.60 -6.95
N PHE A 8 -4.63 -2.92 -5.69
CA PHE A 8 -4.46 -4.26 -5.13
C PHE A 8 -5.43 -5.27 -5.77
N GLU A 9 -6.67 -4.87 -6.06
CA GLU A 9 -7.62 -5.74 -6.77
C GLU A 9 -7.17 -6.02 -8.21
N VAL A 10 -6.56 -5.05 -8.90
CA VAL A 10 -5.93 -5.26 -10.21
C VAL A 10 -4.78 -6.26 -10.09
N ALA A 11 -3.86 -6.10 -9.14
CA ALA A 11 -2.78 -7.04 -8.90
C ALA A 11 -3.32 -8.46 -8.63
N LYS A 12 -4.36 -8.58 -7.81
CA LYS A 12 -5.02 -9.85 -7.49
C LYS A 12 -5.65 -10.50 -8.73
N SER A 13 -6.26 -9.70 -9.62
CA SER A 13 -6.83 -10.21 -10.89
C SER A 13 -5.76 -10.74 -11.85
N LEU A 14 -4.51 -10.31 -11.69
CA LEU A 14 -3.34 -10.80 -12.42
C LEU A 14 -2.65 -12.00 -11.73
N GLY A 15 -3.26 -12.55 -10.67
CA GLY A 15 -2.73 -13.71 -9.93
C GLY A 15 -1.67 -13.36 -8.89
N ILE A 16 -1.45 -12.07 -8.58
CA ILE A 16 -0.52 -11.63 -7.55
C ILE A 16 -1.23 -11.63 -6.20
N HIS A 17 -0.81 -12.49 -5.30
CA HIS A 17 -1.34 -12.55 -3.93
C HIS A 17 -0.47 -11.70 -3.00
N ILE A 18 -1.07 -10.68 -2.40
CA ILE A 18 -0.41 -9.77 -1.46
C ILE A 18 -1.03 -9.99 -0.09
N GLU A 19 -0.25 -10.50 0.86
CA GLU A 19 -0.68 -10.74 2.25
C GLU A 19 -0.21 -9.65 3.21
N ARG A 20 0.81 -8.91 2.81
CA ARG A 20 1.38 -7.82 3.59
C ARG A 20 2.00 -6.76 2.70
N THR A 21 2.05 -5.55 3.20
CA THR A 21 2.72 -4.42 2.53
C THR A 21 3.47 -3.56 3.53
N LYS A 22 4.47 -2.85 3.07
CA LYS A 22 5.18 -1.85 3.87
C LYS A 22 4.58 -0.47 3.63
N ILE A 23 4.46 0.33 4.68
CA ILE A 23 3.99 1.72 4.60
C ILE A 23 5.11 2.68 4.96
N CYS A 24 5.26 3.73 4.15
CA CYS A 24 6.23 4.81 4.37
C CYS A 24 5.60 6.17 4.06
N GLY A 25 6.35 7.24 4.30
CA GLY A 25 5.93 8.60 4.07
C GLY A 25 5.06 9.20 5.18
N GLY A 26 4.55 10.40 4.99
CA GLY A 26 3.85 11.17 6.02
C GLY A 26 2.63 10.47 6.63
N GLY A 27 1.85 9.76 5.82
CA GLY A 27 0.69 8.99 6.29
C GLY A 27 1.07 7.85 7.24
N ALA A 28 2.27 7.29 7.11
CA ALA A 28 2.75 6.23 7.99
C ALA A 28 2.94 6.68 9.45
N LYS A 29 3.02 7.98 9.71
CA LYS A 29 3.11 8.55 11.07
C LYS A 29 1.78 8.50 11.82
N SER A 30 0.66 8.43 11.12
CA SER A 30 -0.68 8.39 11.72
C SER A 30 -1.08 6.97 12.12
N PRO A 31 -1.28 6.68 13.42
CA PRO A 31 -1.80 5.39 13.87
C PRO A 31 -3.17 5.05 13.27
N LEU A 32 -4.03 6.06 13.14
CA LEU A 32 -5.35 5.90 12.55
C LEU A 32 -5.27 5.53 11.07
N TRP A 33 -4.41 6.21 10.31
CA TRP A 33 -4.23 5.92 8.88
C TRP A 33 -3.74 4.49 8.64
N LYS A 34 -2.78 4.03 9.43
CA LYS A 34 -2.28 2.64 9.36
C LYS A 34 -3.38 1.61 9.61
N LYS A 35 -4.23 1.85 10.61
CA LYS A 35 -5.40 0.99 10.89
C LYS A 35 -6.41 1.00 9.74
N ILE A 36 -6.71 2.17 9.19
CA ILE A 36 -7.60 2.28 8.03
C ILE A 36 -7.02 1.50 6.84
N MET A 37 -5.74 1.65 6.56
CA MET A 37 -5.08 0.95 5.45
C MET A 37 -5.13 -0.57 5.63
N ALA A 38 -4.78 -1.09 6.81
CA ALA A 38 -4.84 -2.51 7.10
C ALA A 38 -6.25 -3.08 6.90
N ASN A 39 -7.28 -2.37 7.40
CA ASN A 39 -8.66 -2.83 7.33
C ASN A 39 -9.29 -2.68 5.93
N VAL A 40 -8.95 -1.61 5.20
CA VAL A 40 -9.45 -1.41 3.83
C VAL A 40 -8.83 -2.42 2.87
N LEU A 41 -7.55 -2.72 3.01
CA LEU A 41 -6.84 -3.69 2.17
C LEU A 41 -7.05 -5.13 2.63
N GLY A 42 -7.41 -5.35 3.91
CA GLY A 42 -7.57 -6.68 4.50
C GLY A 42 -6.24 -7.44 4.62
N ILE A 43 -5.12 -6.72 4.74
CA ILE A 43 -3.77 -7.29 4.79
C ILE A 43 -2.95 -6.66 5.91
N LYS A 44 -1.85 -7.30 6.29
CA LYS A 44 -0.91 -6.76 7.28
C LYS A 44 -0.16 -5.56 6.70
N VAL A 45 -0.03 -4.50 7.52
CA VAL A 45 0.70 -3.28 7.18
C VAL A 45 1.91 -3.16 8.07
N ASP A 46 3.09 -3.33 7.49
CA ASP A 46 4.38 -3.21 8.19
C ASP A 46 4.87 -1.78 8.21
N MET A 47 5.29 -1.33 9.39
CA MET A 47 5.97 -0.06 9.58
C MET A 47 7.47 -0.29 9.47
N ILE A 48 8.15 0.57 8.73
CA ILE A 48 9.61 0.54 8.57
C ILE A 48 10.27 1.60 9.45
N GLU A 49 11.52 1.32 9.85
CA GLU A 49 12.32 2.23 10.71
C GLU A 49 12.58 3.57 10.02
N SER A 50 12.84 3.56 8.71
CA SER A 50 13.10 4.77 7.95
C SER A 50 11.81 5.53 7.64
N GLU A 51 11.77 6.81 7.97
CA GLU A 51 10.69 7.73 7.59
C GLU A 51 10.80 8.20 6.12
N GLU A 52 11.97 8.01 5.52
CA GLU A 52 12.26 8.39 4.14
C GLU A 52 11.62 7.38 3.17
N GLY A 53 10.75 7.86 2.31
CA GLY A 53 10.06 7.02 1.32
C GLY A 53 10.89 6.84 0.04
N PRO A 54 10.57 7.58 -1.06
CA PRO A 54 11.22 7.40 -2.36
C PRO A 54 12.74 7.64 -2.35
N GLY A 55 13.20 8.61 -1.54
CA GLY A 55 14.64 8.90 -1.39
C GLY A 55 15.43 7.71 -0.85
N TYR A 56 14.88 7.00 0.13
CA TYR A 56 15.51 5.79 0.67
C TYR A 56 15.55 4.66 -0.36
N GLY A 57 14.49 4.48 -1.13
CA GLY A 57 14.48 3.55 -2.26
C GLY A 57 15.55 3.88 -3.30
N GLY A 58 15.71 5.16 -3.65
CA GLY A 58 16.79 5.63 -4.53
C GLY A 58 18.19 5.33 -3.99
N ALA A 59 18.40 5.51 -2.68
CA ALA A 59 19.68 5.18 -2.03
C ALA A 59 19.98 3.67 -2.07
N ILE A 60 18.96 2.82 -1.88
CA ILE A 60 19.09 1.36 -2.01
C ILE A 60 19.53 0.99 -3.44
N LEU A 61 18.86 1.55 -4.46
CA LEU A 61 19.23 1.32 -5.86
C LEU A 61 20.65 1.78 -6.18
N ALA A 62 21.07 2.93 -5.65
CA ALA A 62 22.42 3.42 -5.81
C ALA A 62 23.47 2.49 -5.15
N ALA A 63 23.17 1.96 -3.96
CA ALA A 63 24.06 1.01 -3.27
C ALA A 63 24.24 -0.29 -4.07
N VAL A 64 23.19 -0.78 -4.73
CA VAL A 64 23.28 -1.91 -5.66
C VAL A 64 24.09 -1.52 -6.91
N GLY A 65 23.83 -0.35 -7.47
CA GLY A 65 24.52 0.14 -8.67
C GLY A 65 26.03 0.33 -8.49
N CYS A 66 26.49 0.69 -7.29
CA CYS A 66 27.93 0.81 -6.99
C CYS A 66 28.56 -0.51 -6.48
N GLY A 67 27.80 -1.59 -6.39
CA GLY A 67 28.31 -2.93 -6.06
C GLY A 67 28.40 -3.26 -4.57
N GLU A 68 27.81 -2.45 -3.67
CA GLU A 68 27.74 -2.74 -2.23
C GLU A 68 26.84 -3.95 -1.93
N PHE A 69 25.85 -4.20 -2.78
CA PHE A 69 24.94 -5.34 -2.71
C PHE A 69 24.80 -6.01 -4.07
N ALA A 70 24.65 -7.31 -4.08
CA ALA A 70 24.53 -8.09 -5.31
C ALA A 70 23.16 -7.93 -5.99
N SER A 71 22.10 -7.61 -5.22
CA SER A 71 20.75 -7.40 -5.75
C SER A 71 19.93 -6.41 -4.90
N VAL A 72 18.83 -5.94 -5.46
CA VAL A 72 17.87 -5.07 -4.77
C VAL A 72 17.22 -5.80 -3.61
N GLU A 73 16.95 -7.09 -3.76
CA GLU A 73 16.36 -7.94 -2.73
C GLU A 73 17.31 -8.04 -1.52
N GLU A 74 18.58 -8.34 -1.76
CA GLU A 74 19.59 -8.41 -0.69
C GLU A 74 19.72 -7.07 0.05
N ALA A 75 19.78 -5.98 -0.69
CA ALA A 75 19.88 -4.63 -0.12
C ALA A 75 18.63 -4.28 0.71
N ALA A 76 17.43 -4.59 0.19
CA ALA A 76 16.18 -4.34 0.88
C ALA A 76 16.05 -5.18 2.17
N ASP A 77 16.46 -6.45 2.14
CA ASP A 77 16.41 -7.33 3.33
C ASP A 77 17.35 -6.84 4.44
N LYS A 78 18.50 -6.28 4.08
CA LYS A 78 19.48 -5.76 5.04
C LYS A 78 19.15 -4.36 5.55
N LEU A 79 18.61 -3.49 4.70
CA LEU A 79 18.44 -2.07 4.98
C LEU A 79 17.02 -1.70 5.45
N VAL A 80 15.99 -2.40 4.98
CA VAL A 80 14.60 -2.10 5.32
C VAL A 80 14.16 -2.90 6.55
N LYS A 81 14.27 -2.29 7.72
CA LYS A 81 13.87 -2.91 8.99
C LYS A 81 12.43 -2.64 9.31
N VAL A 82 11.66 -3.70 9.57
CA VAL A 82 10.29 -3.62 10.06
C VAL A 82 10.34 -3.42 11.58
N VAL A 83 9.72 -2.36 12.07
CA VAL A 83 9.66 -1.98 13.49
C VAL A 83 8.30 -2.25 14.13
N GLY A 84 7.31 -2.65 13.35
CA GLY A 84 5.99 -3.01 13.85
C GLY A 84 5.07 -3.40 12.72
N THR A 85 3.94 -4.03 13.07
CA THR A 85 2.93 -4.49 12.11
C THR A 85 1.54 -4.14 12.64
N VAL A 86 0.68 -3.63 11.78
CA VAL A 86 -0.75 -3.47 12.06
C VAL A 86 -1.49 -4.58 11.33
N GLU A 87 -2.23 -5.39 12.09
CA GLU A 87 -3.07 -6.44 11.52
C GLU A 87 -4.48 -5.91 11.24
N PRO A 88 -5.14 -6.42 10.18
CA PRO A 88 -6.53 -6.07 9.92
C PRO A 88 -7.44 -6.70 10.98
N ASP A 89 -8.48 -5.97 11.36
CA ASP A 89 -9.57 -6.45 12.19
C ASP A 89 -10.65 -7.01 11.27
N PRO A 90 -11.06 -8.29 11.43
CA PRO A 90 -12.04 -8.93 10.54
C PRO A 90 -13.39 -8.22 10.47
N GLU A 91 -13.88 -7.66 11.60
CA GLU A 91 -15.17 -6.95 11.62
C GLU A 91 -15.08 -5.62 10.87
N LEU A 92 -14.00 -4.86 11.08
CA LEU A 92 -13.77 -3.62 10.36
C LEU A 92 -13.50 -3.87 8.87
N THR A 93 -12.77 -4.92 8.54
CA THR A 93 -12.53 -5.30 7.14
C THR A 93 -13.83 -5.60 6.42
N ALA A 94 -14.76 -6.32 7.04
CA ALA A 94 -16.09 -6.60 6.48
C ALA A 94 -16.90 -5.32 6.27
N LYS A 95 -16.89 -4.38 7.25
CA LYS A 95 -17.57 -3.08 7.10
C LYS A 95 -16.96 -2.23 5.98
N TYR A 96 -15.64 -2.25 5.82
CA TYR A 96 -14.97 -1.54 4.73
C TYR A 96 -15.21 -2.20 3.37
N GLU A 97 -15.37 -3.52 3.32
CA GLU A 97 -15.75 -4.22 2.09
C GLU A 97 -17.07 -3.71 1.53
N GLU A 98 -18.10 -3.63 2.36
CA GLU A 98 -19.40 -3.11 1.96
C GLU A 98 -19.31 -1.68 1.40
N ARG A 99 -18.56 -0.81 2.09
CA ARG A 99 -18.33 0.58 1.63
C ARG A 99 -17.49 0.65 0.35
N TYR A 100 -16.54 -0.25 0.19
CA TYR A 100 -15.73 -0.33 -1.02
C TYR A 100 -16.57 -0.70 -2.24
N GLN A 101 -17.51 -1.64 -2.10
CA GLN A 101 -18.42 -1.97 -3.20
C GLN A 101 -19.31 -0.78 -3.61
N GLN A 102 -19.68 0.08 -2.66
CA GLN A 102 -20.38 1.34 -2.97
C GLN A 102 -19.43 2.35 -3.66
N PHE A 103 -18.21 2.49 -3.18
CA PHE A 103 -17.20 3.38 -3.77
C PHE A 103 -16.94 3.05 -5.24
N ARG A 104 -16.85 1.78 -5.61
CA ARG A 104 -16.63 1.34 -7.00
C ARG A 104 -17.73 1.76 -7.97
N GLN A 105 -18.90 2.10 -7.49
CA GLN A 105 -20.02 2.55 -8.33
C GLN A 105 -19.92 4.03 -8.70
N ILE A 106 -19.09 4.82 -8.00
CA ILE A 106 -19.00 6.27 -8.20
C ILE A 106 -18.49 6.61 -9.60
N TYR A 107 -17.39 6.02 -10.01
CA TYR A 107 -16.80 6.31 -11.33
C TYR A 107 -17.74 5.94 -12.49
N PRO A 108 -18.31 4.73 -12.56
CA PRO A 108 -19.29 4.40 -13.60
C PRO A 108 -20.50 5.34 -13.63
N ALA A 109 -21.02 5.73 -12.47
CA ALA A 109 -22.14 6.65 -12.37
C ALA A 109 -21.81 8.08 -12.85
N CYS A 110 -20.57 8.51 -12.69
CA CYS A 110 -20.13 9.86 -13.07
C CYS A 110 -19.51 9.93 -14.47
N LYS A 111 -19.16 8.80 -15.08
CA LYS A 111 -18.40 8.76 -16.33
C LYS A 111 -19.02 9.59 -17.46
N GLU A 112 -20.34 9.45 -17.67
CA GLU A 112 -21.06 10.21 -18.70
C GLU A 112 -21.07 11.72 -18.46
N LEU A 113 -20.94 12.15 -17.19
CA LEU A 113 -20.81 13.56 -16.86
C LEU A 113 -19.43 14.10 -17.19
N PHE A 114 -18.40 13.30 -16.98
CA PHE A 114 -17.03 13.69 -17.31
C PHE A 114 -16.87 13.98 -18.81
N ASP A 115 -17.45 13.14 -19.65
CA ASP A 115 -17.43 13.30 -21.11
C ASP A 115 -18.16 14.59 -21.57
N LYS A 116 -19.07 15.14 -20.74
CA LYS A 116 -19.78 16.39 -21.04
C LYS A 116 -19.09 17.65 -20.54
N ILE A 117 -18.14 17.50 -19.61
CA ILE A 117 -17.44 18.63 -18.97
C ILE A 117 -16.12 18.92 -19.66
N ILE A 118 -15.52 17.94 -20.30
CA ILE A 118 -14.28 18.03 -21.03
C ILE A 118 -14.58 18.32 -22.51
#